data_2f8193a6a0422ffcbdacde0d6c551d32
#
_entry.id   2f8193a6a0422ffcbdacde0d6c551d32
#
_cell.length_a   1.000
_cell.length_b   1.000
_cell.length_c   1.000
_cell.angle_alpha   90.00
_cell.angle_beta   90.00
_cell.angle_gamma   90.00
#
_symmetry.space_group_name_H-M   'P 1'
#
loop_
_entity.id
_entity.type
_entity.pdbx_description
1 polymer ?
#
loop_
_entity_poly.entity_id
_entity_poly.type
_entity_poly.pdbx_seq_one_letter_code
_entity_poly.pdbx_strand_id
1 'polypeptide(L)'
;MGGFFGAVSDRDVALDVFFGTDYHSHLGTRRGGMVLFDKKEGFQRQIHNIENTPFRTKFERDLADFRGHAGLGCISDSDPQPLLVRSHLGLYAIVTVGIINNTDELVKTYLSDKGQQFLTLSSGRVNVTELTAALINQENDLVSGILHAQEVIDGSMTILILTEEGELIAARDSMGRLPVLIGQREDGYCVSFESFAYHKLDYQDAYELGPREIIRLDAKGFQTLSPAGKQMKICAFLWTYYGYPNSNYEGVNVELMRYRNGAIMARDEAERGGVPEVDFVAGVPDSGVPHAMGYANHSGKPLARPFVKYTPTWPRSFMPEDQQVRSRVARMKQIPVPELIEGKKLLFVDDSIVRGTQLRETVDFLYSTGAAEVHMRSACPPIMYPCRYLNFSRGNSAMDLLARRMVQELEGNEGQKHLEEYADSRTERGKCLLHEICAQFGFDSLSYQSLDGLLEAIGIDRDKVCTYCWTGKE
;
A
#
# COMPACT_ATOMS: atom_id res chain seq x y z
N MET A 1 3.93 -0.38 -5.10
CA MET A 1 3.39 0.88 -4.55
C MET A 1 4.51 1.88 -4.33
N GLY A 2 4.26 2.95 -3.62
CA GLY A 2 5.24 3.95 -3.25
C GLY A 2 4.73 4.78 -2.09
N GLY A 3 5.61 5.55 -1.48
CA GLY A 3 5.31 6.50 -0.43
C GLY A 3 6.10 7.78 -0.64
N PHE A 4 5.67 8.85 -0.02
CA PHE A 4 6.27 10.16 -0.18
C PHE A 4 6.34 10.90 1.15
N PHE A 5 7.30 11.80 1.23
CA PHE A 5 7.42 12.78 2.31
C PHE A 5 7.96 14.09 1.74
N GLY A 6 7.40 15.21 2.17
CA GLY A 6 7.90 16.54 1.85
C GLY A 6 7.90 17.42 3.09
N ALA A 7 8.84 18.35 3.16
CA ALA A 7 8.89 19.32 4.26
C ALA A 7 9.29 20.73 3.74
N VAL A 8 8.77 21.73 4.40
CA VAL A 8 9.10 23.15 4.20
C VAL A 8 9.18 23.83 5.56
N SER A 9 10.27 24.57 5.82
CA SER A 9 10.55 25.14 7.15
C SER A 9 11.44 26.38 7.06
N ASP A 10 11.43 27.17 8.10
CA ASP A 10 12.39 28.28 8.28
C ASP A 10 13.82 27.78 8.58
N ARG A 11 13.99 26.49 8.88
CA ARG A 11 15.31 25.83 9.08
C ARG A 11 15.58 24.80 7.99
N ASP A 12 16.78 24.23 7.96
CA ASP A 12 17.16 23.14 7.06
C ASP A 12 16.29 21.89 7.30
N VAL A 13 15.74 21.33 6.21
CA VAL A 13 14.84 20.17 6.25
C VAL A 13 15.45 18.88 5.74
N ALA A 14 16.79 18.86 5.48
CA ALA A 14 17.43 17.69 4.89
C ALA A 14 17.20 16.41 5.72
N LEU A 15 17.34 16.50 7.04
CA LEU A 15 17.08 15.38 7.95
C LEU A 15 15.60 15.00 8.02
N ASP A 16 14.70 15.98 7.99
CA ASP A 16 13.25 15.72 8.01
C ASP A 16 12.85 14.94 6.75
N VAL A 17 13.30 15.36 5.56
CA VAL A 17 13.02 14.67 4.29
C VAL A 17 13.67 13.29 4.25
N PHE A 18 14.90 13.15 4.75
CA PHE A 18 15.61 11.87 4.81
C PHE A 18 14.87 10.84 5.67
N PHE A 19 14.61 11.16 6.94
CA PHE A 19 13.93 10.23 7.85
C PHE A 19 12.47 10.05 7.49
N GLY A 20 11.77 11.13 7.10
CA GLY A 20 10.40 11.05 6.64
C GLY A 20 10.23 10.11 5.45
N THR A 21 11.17 10.14 4.49
CA THR A 21 11.17 9.22 3.36
C THR A 21 11.53 7.79 3.78
N ASP A 22 12.54 7.61 4.65
CA ASP A 22 12.94 6.30 5.17
C ASP A 22 11.80 5.58 5.90
N TYR A 23 10.95 6.31 6.63
CA TYR A 23 9.76 5.76 7.29
C TYR A 23 8.72 5.20 6.32
N HIS A 24 8.81 5.52 5.02
CA HIS A 24 7.96 4.94 3.97
C HIS A 24 8.58 3.72 3.27
N SER A 25 9.74 3.21 3.74
CA SER A 25 10.45 2.08 3.09
C SER A 25 9.66 0.77 3.05
N HIS A 26 8.61 0.62 3.86
CA HIS A 26 7.70 -0.54 3.80
C HIS A 26 6.76 -0.51 2.58
N LEU A 27 6.57 0.65 1.93
CA LEU A 27 5.66 0.85 0.79
C LEU A 27 6.29 0.56 -0.57
N GLY A 28 7.61 0.42 -0.65
CA GLY A 28 8.31 0.12 -1.89
C GLY A 28 9.73 -0.35 -1.67
N THR A 29 10.29 -1.04 -2.68
CA THR A 29 11.55 -1.77 -2.52
C THR A 29 12.56 -1.55 -3.63
N ARG A 30 12.26 -0.74 -4.67
CA ARG A 30 13.12 -0.66 -5.84
C ARG A 30 13.90 0.62 -5.95
N ARG A 31 13.26 1.74 -5.78
CA ARG A 31 13.85 3.07 -5.96
C ARG A 31 13.57 3.94 -4.76
N GLY A 32 14.55 4.71 -4.36
CA GLY A 32 14.40 5.81 -3.43
C GLY A 32 14.97 7.08 -4.05
N GLY A 33 14.36 8.22 -3.79
CA GLY A 33 14.85 9.50 -4.28
C GLY A 33 14.58 10.62 -3.31
N MET A 34 15.44 11.61 -3.32
CA MET A 34 15.31 12.86 -2.57
C MET A 34 15.67 14.05 -3.45
N VAL A 35 15.01 15.17 -3.24
CA VAL A 35 15.34 16.46 -3.79
C VAL A 35 15.13 17.53 -2.72
N LEU A 36 16.13 18.41 -2.57
CA LEU A 36 16.02 19.60 -1.74
C LEU A 36 16.21 20.85 -2.60
N PHE A 37 15.67 21.94 -2.13
CA PHE A 37 15.83 23.26 -2.75
C PHE A 37 16.38 24.25 -1.75
N ASP A 38 17.45 24.91 -2.16
CA ASP A 38 18.03 26.09 -1.51
C ASP A 38 18.11 27.26 -2.50
N LYS A 39 17.82 28.49 -2.04
CA LYS A 39 17.80 29.67 -2.91
C LYS A 39 19.16 30.02 -3.53
N LYS A 40 20.27 29.59 -2.92
CA LYS A 40 21.63 29.86 -3.40
C LYS A 40 22.15 28.75 -4.28
N GLU A 41 21.89 27.49 -3.89
CA GLU A 41 22.44 26.30 -4.54
C GLU A 41 21.48 25.68 -5.57
N GLY A 42 20.19 26.07 -5.51
CA GLY A 42 19.15 25.51 -6.36
C GLY A 42 18.70 24.11 -5.92
N PHE A 43 18.29 23.31 -6.87
CA PHE A 43 17.85 21.92 -6.63
C PHE A 43 19.03 20.95 -6.50
N GLN A 44 19.05 20.21 -5.40
CA GLN A 44 19.98 19.11 -5.14
C GLN A 44 19.18 17.81 -5.15
N ARG A 45 19.53 16.86 -6.01
CA ARG A 45 18.75 15.64 -6.24
C ARG A 45 19.62 14.40 -6.28
N GLN A 46 19.18 13.33 -5.58
CA GLN A 46 19.75 11.99 -5.68
C GLN A 46 18.65 10.93 -5.82
N ILE A 47 18.94 9.89 -6.60
CA ILE A 47 18.06 8.73 -6.80
C ILE A 47 18.91 7.47 -6.73
N HIS A 48 18.49 6.51 -5.92
CA HIS A 48 19.20 5.23 -5.76
C HIS A 48 18.30 4.03 -6.01
N ASN A 49 18.92 2.94 -6.47
CA ASN A 49 18.36 1.62 -6.39
C ASN A 49 18.49 1.13 -4.94
N ILE A 50 17.37 0.77 -4.32
CA ILE A 50 17.27 0.28 -2.94
C ILE A 50 16.89 -1.20 -2.84
N GLU A 51 16.90 -1.94 -3.97
CA GLU A 51 16.48 -3.35 -3.99
C GLU A 51 17.29 -4.24 -3.05
N ASN A 52 18.60 -3.99 -2.96
CA ASN A 52 19.53 -4.82 -2.19
C ASN A 52 20.12 -4.09 -0.95
N THR A 53 19.73 -2.85 -0.71
CA THR A 53 20.26 -2.06 0.40
C THR A 53 19.19 -1.08 0.87
N PRO A 54 18.91 -0.98 2.18
CA PRO A 54 17.90 -0.06 2.71
C PRO A 54 18.16 1.39 2.28
N PHE A 55 17.07 2.15 2.13
CA PHE A 55 17.08 3.57 1.78
C PHE A 55 18.10 4.36 2.63
N ARG A 56 18.01 4.23 3.95
CA ARG A 56 18.88 4.90 4.91
C ARG A 56 20.37 4.73 4.57
N THR A 57 20.79 3.49 4.34
CA THR A 57 22.20 3.17 4.05
C THR A 57 22.68 3.76 2.72
N LYS A 58 21.77 3.87 1.73
CA LYS A 58 22.13 4.45 0.42
C LYS A 58 22.29 5.96 0.48
N PHE A 59 21.40 6.64 1.20
CA PHE A 59 21.35 8.10 1.24
C PHE A 59 22.19 8.73 2.36
N GLU A 60 22.70 7.95 3.32
CA GLU A 60 23.49 8.46 4.45
C GLU A 60 24.72 9.28 4.00
N ARG A 61 25.36 8.89 2.89
CA ARG A 61 26.52 9.62 2.34
C ARG A 61 26.10 10.91 1.65
N ASP A 62 24.98 10.89 0.93
CA ASP A 62 24.49 12.05 0.19
C ASP A 62 23.99 13.14 1.14
N LEU A 63 23.61 12.76 2.36
CA LEU A 63 23.06 13.68 3.36
C LEU A 63 24.04 14.81 3.72
N ALA A 64 25.35 14.57 3.58
CA ALA A 64 26.37 15.58 3.82
C ALA A 64 26.30 16.75 2.81
N ASP A 65 25.81 16.47 1.60
CA ASP A 65 25.72 17.43 0.49
C ASP A 65 24.34 18.09 0.39
N PHE A 66 23.33 17.54 1.05
CA PHE A 66 21.97 18.08 1.03
C PHE A 66 21.80 19.25 2.00
N ARG A 67 21.28 20.36 1.50
CA ARG A 67 20.88 21.54 2.27
C ARG A 67 19.63 22.14 1.64
N GLY A 68 18.73 22.68 2.46
CA GLY A 68 17.59 23.41 1.93
C GLY A 68 16.46 23.60 2.95
N HIS A 69 15.60 24.57 2.65
CA HIS A 69 14.43 24.90 3.46
C HIS A 69 13.15 24.25 2.95
N ALA A 70 13.22 23.57 1.82
CA ALA A 70 12.13 22.79 1.25
C ALA A 70 12.67 21.53 0.55
N GLY A 71 11.93 20.45 0.61
CA GLY A 71 12.36 19.20 -0.02
C GLY A 71 11.25 18.17 -0.16
N LEU A 72 11.48 17.23 -1.07
CA LEU A 72 10.64 16.06 -1.33
C LEU A 72 11.48 14.79 -1.34
N GLY A 73 10.91 13.71 -0.83
CA GLY A 73 11.46 12.37 -0.97
C GLY A 73 10.40 11.35 -1.31
N CYS A 74 10.79 10.26 -1.93
CA CYS A 74 9.89 9.18 -2.28
C CYS A 74 10.54 7.80 -2.26
N ILE A 75 9.74 6.80 -1.98
CA ILE A 75 10.01 5.39 -2.19
C ILE A 75 9.13 4.94 -3.35
N SER A 76 9.66 4.17 -4.32
CA SER A 76 8.92 3.72 -5.49
C SER A 76 9.27 2.28 -5.86
N ASP A 77 8.28 1.52 -6.36
CA ASP A 77 8.46 0.19 -6.94
C ASP A 77 8.55 0.23 -8.49
N SER A 78 8.45 1.39 -9.09
CA SER A 78 8.45 1.54 -10.55
C SER A 78 9.60 2.41 -11.01
N ASP A 79 9.34 3.67 -11.13
CA ASP A 79 10.18 4.61 -11.86
C ASP A 79 11.13 5.40 -10.97
N PRO A 80 12.30 5.78 -11.51
CA PRO A 80 13.18 6.72 -10.83
C PRO A 80 12.50 8.07 -10.68
N GLN A 81 12.47 8.61 -9.48
CA GLN A 81 11.93 9.92 -9.12
C GLN A 81 12.58 10.39 -7.80
N PRO A 82 12.58 11.71 -7.46
CA PRO A 82 11.90 12.84 -8.10
C PRO A 82 12.48 13.19 -9.48
N LEU A 83 11.65 13.74 -10.38
CA LEU A 83 12.12 14.31 -11.64
C LEU A 83 12.22 15.83 -11.53
N LEU A 84 13.30 16.41 -12.11
CA LEU A 84 13.41 17.85 -12.33
C LEU A 84 12.87 18.18 -13.71
N VAL A 85 11.92 19.10 -13.75
CA VAL A 85 11.23 19.53 -14.97
C VAL A 85 11.43 21.01 -15.15
N ARG A 86 11.88 21.41 -16.35
CA ARG A 86 11.90 22.80 -16.78
C ARG A 86 10.96 22.98 -17.95
N SER A 87 9.99 23.85 -17.78
CA SER A 87 9.00 24.14 -18.83
C SER A 87 8.63 25.63 -18.79
N HIS A 88 7.60 26.02 -19.53
CA HIS A 88 7.01 27.36 -19.45
C HIS A 88 6.38 27.66 -18.06
N LEU A 89 6.12 26.63 -17.25
CA LEU A 89 5.62 26.77 -15.87
C LEU A 89 6.74 26.98 -14.85
N GLY A 90 8.00 27.16 -15.28
CA GLY A 90 9.18 27.31 -14.42
C GLY A 90 9.99 26.02 -14.27
N LEU A 91 10.89 26.01 -13.27
CA LEU A 91 11.65 24.84 -12.87
C LEU A 91 11.04 24.28 -11.59
N TYR A 92 10.71 22.99 -11.61
CA TYR A 92 10.15 22.30 -10.44
C TYR A 92 10.63 20.85 -10.35
N ALA A 93 10.55 20.28 -9.15
CA ALA A 93 10.70 18.85 -8.92
C ALA A 93 9.33 18.22 -8.71
N ILE A 94 9.13 17.01 -9.27
CA ILE A 94 7.85 16.29 -9.15
C ILE A 94 8.04 14.86 -8.65
N VAL A 95 7.15 14.45 -7.76
CA VAL A 95 6.97 13.08 -7.25
C VAL A 95 5.53 12.65 -7.49
N THR A 96 5.35 11.40 -7.89
CA THR A 96 4.03 10.82 -8.13
C THR A 96 3.89 9.45 -7.49
N VAL A 97 2.70 9.15 -6.94
CA VAL A 97 2.36 7.83 -6.44
C VAL A 97 0.98 7.43 -6.96
N GLY A 98 0.93 6.34 -7.73
CA GLY A 98 -0.30 5.87 -8.33
C GLY A 98 -0.08 4.98 -9.54
N ILE A 99 -1.13 4.81 -10.33
CA ILE A 99 -1.15 4.01 -11.57
C ILE A 99 -1.90 4.76 -12.65
N ILE A 100 -1.36 4.70 -13.87
CA ILE A 100 -2.02 5.15 -15.10
C ILE A 100 -2.33 3.92 -15.95
N ASN A 101 -3.60 3.60 -16.17
CA ASN A 101 -4.04 2.45 -16.96
C ASN A 101 -4.01 2.75 -18.46
N ASN A 102 -4.31 3.98 -18.87
CA ASN A 102 -4.34 4.44 -20.25
C ASN A 102 -3.01 5.07 -20.71
N THR A 103 -1.87 4.61 -20.16
CA THR A 103 -0.53 5.15 -20.47
C THR A 103 -0.26 5.18 -21.98
N ASP A 104 -0.50 4.10 -22.71
CA ASP A 104 -0.19 3.99 -24.14
C ASP A 104 -1.02 4.98 -24.97
N GLU A 105 -2.28 5.20 -24.60
CA GLU A 105 -3.17 6.17 -25.23
C GLU A 105 -2.68 7.60 -25.01
N LEU A 106 -2.39 7.96 -23.74
CA LEU A 106 -1.89 9.29 -23.38
C LEU A 106 -0.55 9.59 -24.04
N VAL A 107 0.37 8.62 -24.06
CA VAL A 107 1.67 8.74 -24.73
C VAL A 107 1.48 8.96 -26.24
N LYS A 108 0.60 8.19 -26.87
CA LYS A 108 0.32 8.33 -28.31
C LYS A 108 -0.28 9.71 -28.63
N THR A 109 -1.23 10.17 -27.82
CA THR A 109 -1.84 11.49 -27.97
C THR A 109 -0.79 12.59 -27.82
N TYR A 110 0.03 12.54 -26.77
CA TYR A 110 1.08 13.51 -26.51
C TYR A 110 2.11 13.57 -27.64
N LEU A 111 2.57 12.42 -28.14
CA LEU A 111 3.55 12.35 -29.24
C LEU A 111 2.99 12.68 -30.61
N SER A 112 1.65 12.81 -30.76
CA SER A 112 1.05 13.24 -32.03
C SER A 112 1.38 14.71 -32.38
N ASP A 113 1.68 15.51 -31.34
CA ASP A 113 2.13 16.88 -31.51
C ASP A 113 3.62 16.92 -31.86
N LYS A 114 3.97 17.68 -32.90
CA LYS A 114 5.36 17.78 -33.38
C LYS A 114 6.26 18.41 -32.30
N GLY A 115 7.41 17.76 -32.09
CA GLY A 115 8.43 18.23 -31.14
C GLY A 115 8.27 17.69 -29.71
N GLN A 116 7.22 16.93 -29.42
CA GLN A 116 7.04 16.27 -28.13
C GLN A 116 7.91 15.00 -28.05
N GLN A 117 8.50 14.74 -26.89
CA GLN A 117 9.33 13.56 -26.62
C GLN A 117 9.34 13.21 -25.14
N PHE A 118 9.67 11.95 -24.84
CA PHE A 118 9.98 11.48 -23.49
C PHE A 118 11.46 11.14 -23.39
N LEU A 119 12.11 11.54 -22.31
CA LEU A 119 13.54 11.38 -22.07
C LEU A 119 13.85 10.29 -21.03
N THR A 120 12.91 10.02 -20.12
CA THR A 120 13.10 9.05 -19.04
C THR A 120 12.35 7.77 -19.35
N LEU A 121 13.08 6.74 -19.81
CA LEU A 121 12.53 5.43 -20.10
C LEU A 121 12.97 4.40 -19.06
N SER A 122 12.04 3.60 -18.57
CA SER A 122 12.30 2.43 -17.73
C SER A 122 12.01 1.15 -18.51
N SER A 123 13.06 0.42 -18.91
CA SER A 123 12.92 -0.81 -19.72
C SER A 123 12.10 -0.60 -21.02
N GLY A 124 12.30 0.55 -21.69
CA GLY A 124 11.61 0.92 -22.91
C GLY A 124 10.19 1.48 -22.72
N ARG A 125 9.72 1.59 -21.48
CA ARG A 125 8.44 2.22 -21.14
C ARG A 125 8.66 3.65 -20.68
N VAL A 126 7.72 4.53 -21.00
CA VAL A 126 7.74 5.92 -20.52
C VAL A 126 7.58 5.93 -19.00
N ASN A 127 8.38 6.76 -18.32
CA ASN A 127 8.26 7.01 -16.89
C ASN A 127 6.91 7.69 -16.59
N VAL A 128 6.09 7.12 -15.71
CA VAL A 128 4.75 7.64 -15.41
C VAL A 128 4.79 9.02 -14.75
N THR A 129 5.86 9.34 -14.01
CA THR A 129 6.05 10.67 -13.42
C THR A 129 6.35 11.70 -14.52
N GLU A 130 7.15 11.33 -15.54
CA GLU A 130 7.40 12.21 -16.70
C GLU A 130 6.12 12.41 -17.53
N LEU A 131 5.33 11.36 -17.75
CA LEU A 131 4.04 11.47 -18.40
C LEU A 131 3.11 12.41 -17.65
N THR A 132 3.03 12.28 -16.31
CA THR A 132 2.22 13.18 -15.49
C THR A 132 2.70 14.63 -15.60
N ALA A 133 4.01 14.87 -15.58
CA ALA A 133 4.57 16.21 -15.78
C ALA A 133 4.26 16.75 -17.20
N ALA A 134 4.30 15.88 -18.22
CA ALA A 134 3.96 16.25 -19.59
C ALA A 134 2.47 16.68 -19.71
N LEU A 135 1.56 15.98 -19.03
CA LEU A 135 0.15 16.35 -18.97
C LEU A 135 -0.06 17.70 -18.24
N ILE A 136 0.63 17.90 -17.12
CA ILE A 136 0.59 19.18 -16.38
C ILE A 136 1.06 20.32 -17.26
N ASN A 137 2.13 20.13 -18.03
CA ASN A 137 2.70 21.15 -18.92
C ASN A 137 1.87 21.43 -20.19
N GLN A 138 0.72 20.80 -20.39
CA GLN A 138 -0.22 21.19 -21.44
C GLN A 138 -1.06 22.42 -21.09
N GLU A 139 -1.08 22.80 -19.81
CA GLU A 139 -1.87 23.92 -19.29
C GLU A 139 -1.00 25.15 -18.95
N ASN A 140 -1.64 26.27 -18.65
CA ASN A 140 -0.97 27.57 -18.47
C ASN A 140 -0.42 27.81 -17.04
N ASP A 141 -0.83 27.00 -16.08
CA ASP A 141 -0.36 27.05 -14.69
C ASP A 141 -0.40 25.64 -14.04
N LEU A 142 0.31 25.48 -12.92
CA LEU A 142 0.44 24.18 -12.24
C LEU A 142 -0.90 23.62 -11.75
N VAL A 143 -1.81 24.49 -11.28
CA VAL A 143 -3.10 24.03 -10.72
C VAL A 143 -4.00 23.50 -11.84
N SER A 144 -4.16 24.27 -12.91
CA SER A 144 -4.89 23.83 -14.11
C SER A 144 -4.30 22.55 -14.69
N GLY A 145 -2.96 22.45 -14.74
CA GLY A 145 -2.24 21.28 -15.22
C GLY A 145 -2.47 20.02 -14.35
N ILE A 146 -2.45 20.16 -13.04
CA ILE A 146 -2.75 19.06 -12.13
C ILE A 146 -4.21 18.61 -12.29
N LEU A 147 -5.15 19.53 -12.40
CA LEU A 147 -6.56 19.22 -12.61
C LEU A 147 -6.79 18.51 -13.94
N HIS A 148 -6.10 18.95 -15.02
CA HIS A 148 -6.11 18.28 -16.32
C HIS A 148 -5.55 16.86 -16.22
N ALA A 149 -4.39 16.67 -15.61
CA ALA A 149 -3.81 15.33 -15.40
C ALA A 149 -4.76 14.40 -14.63
N GLN A 150 -5.42 14.91 -13.57
CA GLN A 150 -6.42 14.15 -12.81
C GLN A 150 -7.68 13.78 -13.61
N GLU A 151 -8.01 14.57 -14.63
CA GLU A 151 -9.18 14.31 -15.48
C GLU A 151 -8.90 13.26 -16.57
N VAL A 152 -7.71 13.31 -17.19
CA VAL A 152 -7.38 12.43 -18.33
C VAL A 152 -6.77 11.10 -17.91
N ILE A 153 -6.25 10.97 -16.69
CA ILE A 153 -5.66 9.74 -16.18
C ILE A 153 -6.77 8.74 -15.78
N ASP A 154 -6.86 7.61 -16.48
CA ASP A 154 -7.58 6.43 -15.97
C ASP A 154 -6.72 5.71 -14.94
N GLY A 155 -7.08 5.87 -13.67
CA GLY A 155 -6.30 5.26 -12.58
C GLY A 155 -6.39 6.05 -11.28
N SER A 156 -5.23 6.23 -10.65
CA SER A 156 -5.07 7.02 -9.43
C SER A 156 -3.69 7.65 -9.44
N MET A 157 -3.60 8.96 -9.19
CA MET A 157 -2.32 9.66 -9.19
C MET A 157 -2.30 10.79 -8.16
N THR A 158 -1.55 10.55 -7.08
CA THR A 158 -1.17 11.59 -6.11
C THR A 158 0.08 12.28 -6.63
N ILE A 159 0.10 13.62 -6.58
CA ILE A 159 1.14 14.46 -7.19
C ILE A 159 1.69 15.40 -6.12
N LEU A 160 3.02 15.48 -6.02
CA LEU A 160 3.71 16.45 -5.20
C LEU A 160 4.74 17.20 -6.05
N ILE A 161 4.75 18.51 -5.91
CA ILE A 161 5.66 19.39 -6.63
C ILE A 161 6.41 20.27 -5.63
N LEU A 162 7.73 20.41 -5.82
CA LEU A 162 8.57 21.38 -5.15
C LEU A 162 8.98 22.42 -6.19
N THR A 163 8.60 23.68 -5.97
CA THR A 163 8.83 24.80 -6.90
C THR A 163 10.21 25.46 -6.69
N GLU A 164 10.67 26.26 -7.63
CA GLU A 164 11.89 27.06 -7.52
C GLU A 164 11.75 28.27 -6.56
N GLU A 165 10.55 28.52 -6.04
CA GLU A 165 10.30 29.44 -4.94
C GLU A 165 10.52 28.79 -3.56
N GLY A 166 10.64 27.45 -3.52
CA GLY A 166 10.76 26.69 -2.29
C GLY A 166 9.41 26.38 -1.64
N GLU A 167 8.35 26.34 -2.41
CA GLU A 167 7.00 25.96 -1.97
C GLU A 167 6.69 24.52 -2.37
N LEU A 168 5.87 23.85 -1.57
CA LEU A 168 5.33 22.53 -1.90
C LEU A 168 3.90 22.67 -2.42
N ILE A 169 3.58 21.98 -3.51
CA ILE A 169 2.21 21.77 -3.97
C ILE A 169 1.89 20.29 -3.80
N ALA A 170 0.81 19.99 -3.09
CA ALA A 170 0.33 18.64 -2.87
C ALA A 170 -1.09 18.49 -3.44
N ALA A 171 -1.28 17.43 -4.24
CA ALA A 171 -2.56 17.12 -4.85
C ALA A 171 -2.93 15.66 -4.58
N ARG A 172 -4.06 15.45 -3.90
CA ARG A 172 -4.63 14.11 -3.70
C ARG A 172 -5.34 13.67 -4.98
N ASP A 173 -5.28 12.38 -5.32
CA ASP A 173 -5.94 11.86 -6.51
C ASP A 173 -7.45 12.14 -6.53
N SER A 174 -8.06 12.05 -7.73
CA SER A 174 -9.44 12.47 -7.99
C SER A 174 -10.48 11.82 -7.08
N MET A 175 -10.24 10.60 -6.62
CA MET A 175 -11.13 9.84 -5.74
C MET A 175 -10.59 9.69 -4.31
N GLY A 176 -9.45 10.29 -3.98
CA GLY A 176 -8.84 10.20 -2.65
C GLY A 176 -8.45 8.80 -2.24
N ARG A 177 -8.00 7.95 -3.18
CA ARG A 177 -7.67 6.54 -2.92
C ARG A 177 -6.49 6.35 -1.99
N LEU A 178 -5.54 7.28 -2.04
CA LEU A 178 -4.42 7.36 -1.10
C LEU A 178 -4.55 8.61 -0.22
N PRO A 179 -4.09 8.54 1.03
CA PRO A 179 -4.07 9.71 1.91
C PRO A 179 -2.99 10.71 1.49
N VAL A 180 -3.24 11.99 1.76
CA VAL A 180 -2.26 13.06 1.73
C VAL A 180 -2.44 13.86 3.01
N LEU A 181 -1.50 13.70 3.93
CA LEU A 181 -1.58 14.20 5.29
C LEU A 181 -0.63 15.39 5.48
N ILE A 182 -1.08 16.42 6.17
CA ILE A 182 -0.28 17.59 6.50
C ILE A 182 0.01 17.58 7.99
N GLY A 183 1.29 17.62 8.31
CA GLY A 183 1.79 17.84 9.66
C GLY A 183 2.29 19.26 9.83
N GLN A 184 2.14 19.80 11.04
CA GLN A 184 2.57 21.13 11.43
C GLN A 184 3.56 21.06 12.60
N ARG A 185 4.56 21.93 12.56
CA ARG A 185 5.49 22.21 13.64
C ARG A 185 5.65 23.74 13.77
N GLU A 186 6.23 24.22 14.86
CA GLU A 186 6.43 25.66 15.11
C GLU A 186 7.15 26.37 13.95
N ASP A 187 8.12 25.70 13.33
CA ASP A 187 9.01 26.23 12.30
C ASP A 187 8.64 25.81 10.86
N GLY A 188 7.54 25.08 10.64
CA GLY A 188 7.14 24.68 9.29
C GLY A 188 6.09 23.58 9.20
N TYR A 189 5.95 23.07 7.98
CA TYR A 189 4.93 22.08 7.60
C TYR A 189 5.57 20.90 6.87
N CYS A 190 4.90 19.76 6.93
CA CYS A 190 5.23 18.61 6.10
C CYS A 190 4.00 18.03 5.40
N VAL A 191 4.23 17.31 4.32
CA VAL A 191 3.25 16.50 3.61
C VAL A 191 3.73 15.05 3.60
N SER A 192 2.84 14.11 3.94
CA SER A 192 3.20 12.71 4.09
C SER A 192 2.08 11.77 3.65
N PHE A 193 2.46 10.55 3.28
CA PHE A 193 1.53 9.44 3.10
C PHE A 193 1.12 8.83 4.45
N GLU A 194 2.06 8.76 5.42
CA GLU A 194 1.89 8.11 6.71
C GLU A 194 1.95 9.12 7.86
N SER A 195 0.95 9.13 8.75
CA SER A 195 0.96 10.06 9.88
C SER A 195 2.06 9.75 10.90
N PHE A 196 2.39 8.47 11.11
CA PHE A 196 3.45 8.11 12.05
C PHE A 196 4.81 8.68 11.64
N ALA A 197 5.06 8.84 10.33
CA ALA A 197 6.33 9.32 9.81
C ALA A 197 6.62 10.74 10.28
N TYR A 198 5.64 11.63 10.23
CA TYR A 198 5.83 13.00 10.69
C TYR A 198 5.69 13.16 12.21
N HIS A 199 4.89 12.30 12.89
CA HIS A 199 4.88 12.28 14.36
C HIS A 199 6.26 11.93 14.94
N LYS A 200 7.04 11.08 14.25
CA LYS A 200 8.42 10.74 14.63
C LYS A 200 9.41 11.89 14.40
N LEU A 201 9.01 12.93 13.70
CA LEU A 201 9.78 14.13 13.41
C LEU A 201 9.20 15.37 14.14
N ASP A 202 8.42 15.12 15.19
CA ASP A 202 7.82 16.12 16.07
C ASP A 202 6.80 17.06 15.40
N TYR A 203 6.24 16.67 14.23
CA TYR A 203 5.08 17.33 13.65
C TYR A 203 3.79 16.81 14.28
N GLN A 204 2.80 17.67 14.36
CA GLN A 204 1.44 17.35 14.82
C GLN A 204 0.48 17.33 13.64
N ASP A 205 -0.65 16.62 13.76
CA ASP A 205 -1.71 16.57 12.76
C ASP A 205 -2.25 17.99 12.51
N ALA A 206 -2.26 18.43 11.26
CA ALA A 206 -2.80 19.73 10.87
C ALA A 206 -4.01 19.58 9.94
N TYR A 207 -3.89 18.78 8.87
CA TYR A 207 -4.94 18.62 7.87
C TYR A 207 -4.79 17.34 7.09
N GLU A 208 -5.89 16.78 6.60
CA GLU A 208 -5.92 15.69 5.62
C GLU A 208 -6.66 16.17 4.37
N LEU A 209 -6.01 16.11 3.20
CA LEU A 209 -6.61 16.55 1.95
C LEU A 209 -7.81 15.69 1.58
N GLY A 210 -8.89 16.35 1.12
CA GLY A 210 -9.99 15.67 0.48
C GLY A 210 -9.66 15.18 -0.94
N PRO A 211 -10.56 14.38 -1.57
CA PRO A 211 -10.38 13.92 -2.95
C PRO A 211 -10.20 15.09 -3.92
N ARG A 212 -9.28 14.97 -4.88
CA ARG A 212 -9.00 16.00 -5.91
C ARG A 212 -8.47 17.34 -5.36
N GLU A 213 -8.33 17.49 -4.06
CA GLU A 213 -7.88 18.72 -3.44
C GLU A 213 -6.42 19.03 -3.78
N ILE A 214 -6.13 20.31 -4.02
CA ILE A 214 -4.79 20.82 -4.27
C ILE A 214 -4.50 21.92 -3.26
N ILE A 215 -3.39 21.80 -2.55
CA ILE A 215 -2.90 22.79 -1.61
C ILE A 215 -1.47 23.22 -1.94
N ARG A 216 -1.11 24.41 -1.50
CA ARG A 216 0.25 24.94 -1.47
C ARG A 216 0.68 25.09 -0.02
N LEU A 217 1.92 24.72 0.28
CA LEU A 217 2.53 24.87 1.59
C LEU A 217 3.81 25.71 1.48
N ASP A 218 4.00 26.59 2.44
CA ASP A 218 5.25 27.28 2.74
C ASP A 218 5.58 27.14 4.24
N ALA A 219 6.68 27.71 4.71
CA ALA A 219 7.06 27.63 6.13
C ALA A 219 6.05 28.28 7.09
N LYS A 220 5.15 29.13 6.59
CA LYS A 220 4.19 29.93 7.41
C LYS A 220 2.80 29.33 7.44
N GLY A 221 2.46 28.46 6.47
CA GLY A 221 1.14 27.88 6.40
C GLY A 221 0.87 27.08 5.14
N PHE A 222 -0.40 26.73 4.97
CA PHE A 222 -0.89 26.14 3.72
C PHE A 222 -2.14 26.86 3.24
N GLN A 223 -2.34 26.82 1.93
CA GLN A 223 -3.48 27.44 1.25
C GLN A 223 -4.09 26.44 0.27
N THR A 224 -5.41 26.29 0.31
CA THR A 224 -6.16 25.53 -0.71
C THR A 224 -6.16 26.30 -2.03
N LEU A 225 -5.62 25.67 -3.08
CA LEU A 225 -5.61 26.20 -4.45
C LEU A 225 -6.79 25.68 -5.27
N SER A 226 -7.22 24.45 -5.01
CA SER A 226 -8.43 23.84 -5.56
C SER A 226 -9.15 23.07 -4.46
N PRO A 227 -10.46 23.27 -4.25
CA PRO A 227 -11.18 22.63 -3.16
C PRO A 227 -11.40 21.14 -3.41
N ALA A 228 -11.66 20.40 -2.32
CA ALA A 228 -11.94 18.97 -2.37
C ALA A 228 -13.19 18.65 -3.22
N GLY A 229 -13.11 17.53 -3.94
CA GLY A 229 -14.24 16.93 -4.62
C GLY A 229 -15.22 16.28 -3.65
N LYS A 230 -16.40 15.93 -4.14
CA LYS A 230 -17.49 15.35 -3.31
C LYS A 230 -17.42 13.83 -3.17
N GLN A 231 -16.77 13.17 -4.11
CA GLN A 231 -16.72 11.70 -4.16
C GLN A 231 -15.37 11.20 -3.63
N MET A 232 -15.44 10.27 -2.68
CA MET A 232 -14.27 9.61 -2.12
C MET A 232 -14.37 8.10 -2.29
N LYS A 233 -13.24 7.46 -2.54
CA LYS A 233 -13.07 6.00 -2.62
C LYS A 233 -11.71 5.62 -2.03
N ILE A 234 -11.51 5.91 -0.74
CA ILE A 234 -10.25 5.55 -0.07
C ILE A 234 -10.04 4.04 -0.04
N CYS A 235 -8.82 3.59 -0.24
CA CYS A 235 -8.50 2.17 -0.35
C CYS A 235 -8.64 1.43 0.99
N ALA A 236 -9.50 0.41 1.07
CA ALA A 236 -9.66 -0.41 2.27
C ALA A 236 -8.39 -1.16 2.68
N PHE A 237 -7.50 -1.48 1.75
CA PHE A 237 -6.23 -2.15 2.03
C PHE A 237 -5.21 -1.28 2.78
N LEU A 238 -5.43 0.02 2.90
CA LEU A 238 -4.65 0.86 3.82
C LEU A 238 -4.69 0.29 5.23
N TRP A 239 -5.88 -0.01 5.73
CA TRP A 239 -6.06 -0.56 7.06
C TRP A 239 -5.80 -2.07 7.11
N THR A 240 -6.26 -2.82 6.12
CA THR A 240 -6.18 -4.27 6.14
C THR A 240 -4.74 -4.77 6.12
N TYR A 241 -3.87 -4.17 5.30
CA TYR A 241 -2.54 -4.72 5.06
C TYR A 241 -1.39 -3.70 5.11
N TYR A 242 -1.36 -2.68 4.23
CA TYR A 242 -0.10 -1.99 3.98
C TYR A 242 0.12 -0.69 4.73
N GLY A 243 -0.91 -0.08 5.32
CA GLY A 243 -0.75 1.05 6.21
C GLY A 243 0.05 0.70 7.46
N TYR A 244 0.88 1.62 7.90
CA TYR A 244 1.69 1.37 9.10
C TYR A 244 0.80 1.37 10.36
N PRO A 245 1.02 0.47 11.34
CA PRO A 245 0.12 0.30 12.49
C PRO A 245 -0.25 1.58 13.24
N ASN A 246 0.73 2.48 13.41
CA ASN A 246 0.55 3.73 14.14
C ASN A 246 -0.08 4.86 13.31
N SER A 247 -0.33 4.64 12.01
CA SER A 247 -0.92 5.67 11.15
C SER A 247 -2.43 5.76 11.30
N ASN A 248 -2.93 6.98 11.04
CA ASN A 248 -4.35 7.27 10.95
C ASN A 248 -4.66 7.77 9.53
N TYR A 249 -5.82 7.36 9.01
CA TYR A 249 -6.37 7.84 7.74
C TYR A 249 -7.86 8.08 7.93
N GLU A 250 -8.38 9.21 7.49
CA GLU A 250 -9.78 9.59 7.67
C GLU A 250 -10.25 9.41 9.14
N GLY A 251 -9.38 9.72 10.10
CA GLY A 251 -9.65 9.59 11.52
C GLY A 251 -9.63 8.16 12.08
N VAL A 252 -9.29 7.15 11.29
CA VAL A 252 -9.26 5.74 11.71
C VAL A 252 -7.83 5.21 11.81
N ASN A 253 -7.45 4.78 13.02
CA ASN A 253 -6.14 4.17 13.26
C ASN A 253 -6.06 2.76 12.66
N VAL A 254 -4.93 2.45 12.03
CA VAL A 254 -4.69 1.17 11.34
C VAL A 254 -4.71 -0.01 12.31
N GLU A 255 -3.95 0.04 13.40
CA GLU A 255 -3.85 -1.06 14.38
C GLU A 255 -5.19 -1.33 15.07
N LEU A 256 -5.89 -0.27 15.48
CA LEU A 256 -7.19 -0.38 16.12
C LEU A 256 -8.25 -0.98 15.17
N MET A 257 -8.21 -0.59 13.88
CA MET A 257 -9.08 -1.20 12.87
C MET A 257 -8.82 -2.69 12.73
N ARG A 258 -7.57 -3.12 12.62
CA ARG A 258 -7.20 -4.55 12.52
C ARG A 258 -7.68 -5.33 13.73
N TYR A 259 -7.53 -4.76 14.91
CA TYR A 259 -8.02 -5.35 16.15
C TYR A 259 -9.55 -5.53 16.14
N ARG A 260 -10.30 -4.48 15.77
CA ARG A 260 -11.76 -4.53 15.61
C ARG A 260 -12.18 -5.59 14.59
N ASN A 261 -11.47 -5.64 13.46
CA ASN A 261 -11.75 -6.59 12.40
C ASN A 261 -11.62 -8.04 12.88
N GLY A 262 -10.57 -8.36 13.64
CA GLY A 262 -10.40 -9.68 14.24
C GLY A 262 -11.53 -10.04 15.23
N ALA A 263 -11.94 -9.09 16.05
CA ALA A 263 -13.07 -9.28 16.97
C ALA A 263 -14.39 -9.56 16.25
N ILE A 264 -14.66 -8.82 15.16
CA ILE A 264 -15.85 -9.03 14.30
C ILE A 264 -15.79 -10.40 13.64
N MET A 265 -14.63 -10.83 13.13
CA MET A 265 -14.46 -12.19 12.57
C MET A 265 -14.84 -13.27 13.58
N ALA A 266 -14.37 -13.17 14.81
CA ALA A 266 -14.69 -14.14 15.85
C ALA A 266 -16.18 -14.10 16.28
N ARG A 267 -16.79 -12.91 16.37
CA ARG A 267 -18.23 -12.71 16.61
C ARG A 267 -19.05 -13.42 15.53
N ASP A 268 -18.79 -13.09 14.28
CA ASP A 268 -19.56 -13.60 13.15
C ASP A 268 -19.38 -15.12 12.97
N GLU A 269 -18.24 -15.66 13.34
CA GLU A 269 -18.00 -17.11 13.34
C GLU A 269 -18.74 -17.82 14.45
N ALA A 270 -18.76 -17.24 15.65
CA ALA A 270 -19.53 -17.78 16.79
C ALA A 270 -21.03 -17.85 16.47
N GLU A 271 -21.58 -16.83 15.78
CA GLU A 271 -22.99 -16.79 15.37
C GLU A 271 -23.31 -17.83 14.28
N ARG A 272 -22.35 -18.23 13.44
CA ARG A 272 -22.55 -19.16 12.31
C ARG A 272 -22.34 -20.63 12.60
N GLY A 273 -21.91 -21.01 13.75
CA GLY A 273 -21.72 -22.43 14.09
C GLY A 273 -20.61 -22.68 15.11
N GLY A 274 -19.97 -21.62 15.55
CA GLY A 274 -18.97 -21.65 16.61
C GLY A 274 -17.54 -21.57 16.09
N VAL A 275 -16.69 -21.02 16.94
CA VAL A 275 -15.24 -20.99 16.76
C VAL A 275 -14.70 -22.41 16.89
N PRO A 276 -13.79 -22.88 16.03
CA PRO A 276 -13.22 -24.22 16.15
C PRO A 276 -12.50 -24.41 17.49
N GLU A 277 -12.48 -25.66 17.96
CA GLU A 277 -11.78 -25.99 19.20
C GLU A 277 -10.29 -26.06 18.93
N VAL A 278 -9.57 -25.02 19.34
CA VAL A 278 -8.13 -24.86 19.11
C VAL A 278 -7.37 -24.57 20.41
N ASP A 279 -6.11 -24.99 20.46
CA ASP A 279 -5.21 -24.66 21.57
C ASP A 279 -4.79 -23.20 21.55
N PHE A 280 -4.49 -22.68 20.34
CA PHE A 280 -4.00 -21.30 20.17
C PHE A 280 -4.55 -20.63 18.94
N VAL A 281 -4.77 -19.32 19.07
CA VAL A 281 -4.90 -18.38 17.95
C VAL A 281 -3.54 -17.75 17.69
N ALA A 282 -3.17 -17.58 16.42
CA ALA A 282 -1.90 -16.98 16.02
C ALA A 282 -2.09 -16.07 14.81
N GLY A 283 -1.26 -15.05 14.66
CA GLY A 283 -1.22 -14.20 13.48
C GLY A 283 -0.07 -14.56 12.57
N VAL A 284 -0.30 -14.49 11.26
CA VAL A 284 0.80 -14.52 10.30
C VAL A 284 1.59 -13.20 10.43
N PRO A 285 2.89 -13.24 10.74
CA PRO A 285 3.67 -12.04 10.96
C PRO A 285 3.87 -11.21 9.67
N ASP A 286 3.81 -9.87 9.73
CA ASP A 286 3.45 -9.04 10.90
C ASP A 286 1.99 -8.57 10.84
N SER A 287 1.40 -8.45 9.64
CA SER A 287 0.09 -7.83 9.38
C SER A 287 -1.11 -8.64 9.89
N GLY A 288 -1.00 -9.97 9.97
CA GLY A 288 -2.04 -10.82 10.55
C GLY A 288 -2.13 -10.77 12.08
N VAL A 289 -1.05 -10.33 12.76
CA VAL A 289 -0.97 -10.38 14.23
C VAL A 289 -2.06 -9.55 14.92
N PRO A 290 -2.32 -8.26 14.59
CA PRO A 290 -3.35 -7.50 15.29
C PRO A 290 -4.77 -8.02 15.00
N HIS A 291 -5.03 -8.58 13.83
CA HIS A 291 -6.29 -9.29 13.54
C HIS A 291 -6.44 -10.52 14.44
N ALA A 292 -5.36 -11.32 14.61
CA ALA A 292 -5.35 -12.47 15.49
C ALA A 292 -5.56 -12.08 16.98
N MET A 293 -4.99 -10.95 17.41
CA MET A 293 -5.20 -10.43 18.77
C MET A 293 -6.68 -10.11 19.03
N GLY A 294 -7.31 -9.41 18.08
CA GLY A 294 -8.75 -9.11 18.17
C GLY A 294 -9.62 -10.38 18.19
N TYR A 295 -9.29 -11.34 17.31
CA TYR A 295 -9.97 -12.64 17.26
C TYR A 295 -9.81 -13.43 18.54
N ALA A 296 -8.59 -13.56 19.06
CA ALA A 296 -8.30 -14.29 20.30
C ALA A 296 -9.03 -13.69 21.51
N ASN A 297 -8.98 -12.37 21.66
CA ASN A 297 -9.65 -11.69 22.76
C ASN A 297 -11.17 -11.84 22.74
N HIS A 298 -11.78 -11.79 21.55
CA HIS A 298 -13.23 -11.94 21.44
C HIS A 298 -13.68 -13.41 21.62
N SER A 299 -12.95 -14.35 21.02
CA SER A 299 -13.27 -15.78 21.13
C SER A 299 -12.92 -16.41 22.46
N GLY A 300 -12.12 -15.74 23.30
CA GLY A 300 -11.61 -16.28 24.56
C GLY A 300 -10.55 -17.38 24.40
N LYS A 301 -10.04 -17.60 23.17
CA LYS A 301 -8.97 -18.57 22.89
C LYS A 301 -7.60 -17.96 23.18
N PRO A 302 -6.64 -18.72 23.74
CA PRO A 302 -5.30 -18.21 24.01
C PRO A 302 -4.58 -17.74 22.75
N LEU A 303 -3.90 -16.59 22.81
CA LEU A 303 -3.01 -16.11 21.74
C LEU A 303 -1.61 -16.69 21.95
N ALA A 304 -0.99 -17.21 20.88
CA ALA A 304 0.40 -17.65 20.88
C ALA A 304 1.17 -17.15 19.65
N ARG A 305 2.50 -17.24 19.71
CA ARG A 305 3.39 -16.92 18.59
C ARG A 305 4.18 -18.16 18.16
N PRO A 306 3.55 -19.09 17.45
CA PRO A 306 4.22 -20.31 16.97
C PRO A 306 5.30 -20.01 15.91
N PHE A 307 5.28 -18.82 15.32
CA PHE A 307 6.34 -18.32 14.44
C PHE A 307 6.90 -17.00 14.96
N VAL A 308 8.21 -16.86 14.81
CA VAL A 308 8.92 -15.61 15.04
C VAL A 308 9.58 -15.17 13.72
N LYS A 309 9.36 -13.94 13.32
CA LYS A 309 10.02 -13.39 12.14
C LYS A 309 11.51 -13.21 12.41
N TYR A 310 12.34 -13.71 11.51
CA TYR A 310 13.76 -13.47 11.56
C TYR A 310 14.07 -12.02 11.16
N THR A 311 14.47 -11.20 12.13
CA THR A 311 14.65 -9.75 11.96
C THR A 311 15.77 -9.36 10.97
N PRO A 312 16.96 -10.04 10.93
CA PRO A 312 17.98 -9.80 9.91
C PRO A 312 17.55 -10.41 8.57
N THR A 313 16.37 -10.02 8.05
CA THR A 313 15.84 -10.56 6.81
C THR A 313 16.50 -9.95 5.59
N TRP A 314 16.61 -10.76 4.54
CA TRP A 314 16.92 -10.30 3.20
C TRP A 314 15.83 -9.31 2.72
N PRO A 315 16.20 -8.29 1.96
CA PRO A 315 15.21 -7.41 1.31
C PRO A 315 14.14 -8.21 0.58
N ARG A 316 12.93 -7.69 0.47
CA ARG A 316 11.82 -8.35 -0.28
C ARG A 316 12.19 -8.72 -1.72
N SER A 317 13.12 -7.99 -2.31
CA SER A 317 13.63 -8.18 -3.67
C SER A 317 14.58 -9.37 -3.84
N PHE A 318 15.12 -9.95 -2.76
CA PHE A 318 15.97 -11.12 -2.88
C PHE A 318 15.11 -12.38 -3.09
N MET A 319 14.71 -12.60 -4.34
CA MET A 319 14.05 -13.81 -4.83
C MET A 319 15.04 -14.54 -5.74
N PRO A 320 15.77 -15.56 -5.24
CA PRO A 320 16.65 -16.36 -6.08
C PRO A 320 15.88 -17.01 -7.24
N GLU A 321 16.52 -17.16 -8.40
CA GLU A 321 15.92 -17.85 -9.55
C GLU A 321 15.74 -19.34 -9.27
N ASP A 322 16.63 -19.93 -8.46
CA ASP A 322 16.60 -21.33 -8.06
C ASP A 322 15.49 -21.62 -7.04
N GLN A 323 14.64 -22.59 -7.34
CA GLN A 323 13.51 -23.02 -6.51
C GLN A 323 13.95 -23.53 -5.13
N GLN A 324 15.07 -24.26 -5.05
CA GLN A 324 15.58 -24.79 -3.77
C GLN A 324 16.10 -23.67 -2.87
N VAL A 325 16.74 -22.66 -3.47
CA VAL A 325 17.21 -21.48 -2.73
C VAL A 325 16.03 -20.63 -2.28
N ARG A 326 14.98 -20.48 -3.11
CA ARG A 326 13.72 -19.80 -2.72
C ARG A 326 13.07 -20.46 -1.52
N SER A 327 12.93 -21.77 -1.52
CA SER A 327 12.34 -22.53 -0.40
C SER A 327 13.17 -22.39 0.88
N ARG A 328 14.50 -22.35 0.78
CA ARG A 328 15.36 -22.10 1.95
C ARG A 328 15.20 -20.67 2.48
N VAL A 329 15.17 -19.66 1.61
CA VAL A 329 14.97 -18.27 1.99
C VAL A 329 13.58 -18.05 2.63
N ALA A 330 12.54 -18.69 2.11
CA ALA A 330 11.21 -18.65 2.71
C ALA A 330 11.20 -19.24 4.14
N ARG A 331 11.84 -20.40 4.33
CA ARG A 331 12.00 -21.03 5.66
C ARG A 331 12.83 -20.19 6.65
N MET A 332 13.80 -19.43 6.15
CA MET A 332 14.61 -18.52 7.00
C MET A 332 13.83 -17.30 7.51
N LYS A 333 12.73 -16.91 6.85
CA LYS A 333 11.95 -15.74 7.24
C LYS A 333 11.10 -15.95 8.48
N GLN A 334 10.70 -17.20 8.74
CA GLN A 334 9.84 -17.56 9.86
C GLN A 334 10.51 -18.69 10.65
N ILE A 335 10.85 -18.42 11.89
CA ILE A 335 11.45 -19.41 12.80
C ILE A 335 10.32 -20.00 13.64
N PRO A 336 10.10 -21.36 13.61
CA PRO A 336 9.10 -22.00 14.42
C PRO A 336 9.52 -22.07 15.88
N VAL A 337 8.51 -22.14 16.75
CA VAL A 337 8.62 -22.53 18.15
C VAL A 337 7.95 -23.89 18.28
N PRO A 338 8.70 -25.03 18.17
CA PRO A 338 8.11 -26.37 18.09
C PRO A 338 7.17 -26.67 19.26
N GLU A 339 7.48 -26.22 20.47
CA GLU A 339 6.69 -26.41 21.68
C GLU A 339 5.27 -25.78 21.61
N LEU A 340 5.09 -24.81 20.71
CA LEU A 340 3.80 -24.18 20.43
C LEU A 340 3.09 -24.75 19.20
N ILE A 341 3.71 -25.72 18.51
CA ILE A 341 3.18 -26.33 17.28
C ILE A 341 2.92 -27.82 17.45
N GLU A 342 3.87 -28.57 18.01
CA GLU A 342 3.82 -30.02 18.09
C GLU A 342 2.61 -30.52 18.87
N GLY A 343 1.76 -31.31 18.24
CA GLY A 343 0.52 -31.86 18.81
C GLY A 343 -0.57 -30.83 19.05
N LYS A 344 -0.44 -29.57 18.57
CA LYS A 344 -1.40 -28.49 18.81
C LYS A 344 -2.37 -28.27 17.65
N LYS A 345 -3.58 -27.87 17.99
CA LYS A 345 -4.60 -27.36 17.08
C LYS A 345 -4.46 -25.84 17.00
N LEU A 346 -4.15 -25.33 15.83
CA LEU A 346 -3.78 -23.94 15.63
C LEU A 346 -4.77 -23.21 14.72
N LEU A 347 -5.18 -22.01 15.09
CA LEU A 347 -5.94 -21.11 14.23
C LEU A 347 -5.06 -19.90 13.86
N PHE A 348 -4.74 -19.80 12.58
CA PHE A 348 -3.97 -18.67 12.05
C PHE A 348 -4.88 -17.63 11.41
N VAL A 349 -4.61 -16.36 11.71
CA VAL A 349 -5.23 -15.22 11.02
C VAL A 349 -4.17 -14.54 10.16
N ASP A 350 -4.48 -14.40 8.86
CA ASP A 350 -3.69 -13.63 7.91
C ASP A 350 -4.50 -12.41 7.43
N ASP A 351 -3.83 -11.36 7.00
CA ASP A 351 -4.50 -10.16 6.48
C ASP A 351 -5.27 -10.43 5.19
N SER A 352 -4.70 -11.23 4.29
CA SER A 352 -5.30 -11.54 2.99
C SER A 352 -4.67 -12.76 2.32
N ILE A 353 -5.45 -13.48 1.52
CA ILE A 353 -4.97 -14.57 0.68
C ILE A 353 -5.04 -14.10 -0.79
N VAL A 354 -3.89 -13.71 -1.35
CA VAL A 354 -3.82 -13.18 -2.72
C VAL A 354 -3.50 -14.30 -3.74
N ARG A 355 -2.29 -14.86 -3.66
CA ARG A 355 -1.79 -15.87 -4.62
C ARG A 355 -1.76 -17.28 -4.06
N GLY A 356 -1.78 -17.45 -2.75
CA GLY A 356 -1.76 -18.73 -2.05
C GLY A 356 -0.38 -19.37 -1.91
N THR A 357 0.69 -18.84 -2.53
CA THR A 357 2.03 -19.47 -2.49
C THR A 357 2.61 -19.49 -1.08
N GLN A 358 2.60 -18.34 -0.38
CA GLN A 358 3.08 -18.26 1.01
C GLN A 358 2.23 -19.10 1.96
N LEU A 359 0.93 -19.17 1.69
CA LEU A 359 -0.01 -19.93 2.48
C LEU A 359 0.34 -21.43 2.47
N ARG A 360 0.57 -22.01 1.28
CA ARG A 360 0.99 -23.40 1.14
C ARG A 360 2.27 -23.70 1.91
N GLU A 361 3.30 -22.89 1.72
CA GLU A 361 4.57 -23.04 2.42
C GLU A 361 4.41 -23.01 3.95
N THR A 362 3.55 -22.12 4.46
CA THR A 362 3.25 -22.00 5.88
C THR A 362 2.55 -23.25 6.42
N VAL A 363 1.57 -23.77 5.71
CA VAL A 363 0.80 -24.96 6.13
C VAL A 363 1.66 -26.22 6.11
N ASP A 364 2.37 -26.47 5.00
CA ASP A 364 3.29 -27.60 4.85
C ASP A 364 4.33 -27.59 5.98
N PHE A 365 4.79 -26.40 6.34
CA PHE A 365 5.75 -26.23 7.42
C PHE A 365 5.15 -26.53 8.81
N LEU A 366 3.92 -26.09 9.10
CA LEU A 366 3.23 -26.38 10.36
C LEU A 366 3.03 -27.87 10.56
N TYR A 367 2.52 -28.59 9.55
CA TYR A 367 2.35 -30.03 9.62
C TYR A 367 3.68 -30.78 9.70
N SER A 368 4.72 -30.32 8.99
CA SER A 368 6.05 -30.94 9.11
C SER A 368 6.70 -30.71 10.49
N THR A 369 6.24 -29.71 11.24
CA THR A 369 6.65 -29.43 12.62
C THR A 369 5.75 -30.17 13.64
N GLY A 370 4.73 -30.91 13.18
CA GLY A 370 3.89 -31.76 14.02
C GLY A 370 2.58 -31.12 14.51
N ALA A 371 2.07 -30.08 13.85
CA ALA A 371 0.74 -29.56 14.15
C ALA A 371 -0.34 -30.66 14.01
N ALA A 372 -1.29 -30.69 14.93
CA ALA A 372 -2.40 -31.66 14.91
C ALA A 372 -3.53 -31.20 13.96
N GLU A 373 -3.88 -29.92 14.00
CA GLU A 373 -4.88 -29.29 13.13
C GLU A 373 -4.44 -27.85 12.80
N VAL A 374 -4.74 -27.40 11.57
CA VAL A 374 -4.45 -26.04 11.09
C VAL A 374 -5.72 -25.42 10.51
N HIS A 375 -6.22 -24.38 11.17
CA HIS A 375 -7.36 -23.59 10.74
C HIS A 375 -6.87 -22.23 10.25
N MET A 376 -7.36 -21.75 9.10
CA MET A 376 -6.96 -20.46 8.54
C MET A 376 -8.11 -19.48 8.51
N ARG A 377 -7.79 -18.21 8.78
CA ARG A 377 -8.73 -17.09 8.68
C ARG A 377 -8.09 -15.97 7.89
N SER A 378 -8.80 -15.45 6.89
CA SER A 378 -8.41 -14.25 6.14
C SER A 378 -9.17 -13.05 6.66
N ALA A 379 -8.45 -11.99 7.00
CA ALA A 379 -9.02 -10.76 7.55
C ALA A 379 -9.72 -9.87 6.51
N CYS A 380 -9.81 -10.32 5.27
CA CYS A 380 -10.61 -9.68 4.21
C CYS A 380 -11.30 -10.76 3.35
N PRO A 381 -12.32 -10.39 2.54
CA PRO A 381 -12.95 -11.32 1.60
C PRO A 381 -11.99 -11.87 0.55
N PRO A 382 -12.35 -12.96 -0.19
CA PRO A 382 -11.56 -13.45 -1.31
C PRO A 382 -11.34 -12.36 -2.36
N ILE A 383 -10.08 -12.15 -2.77
CA ILE A 383 -9.75 -11.14 -3.78
C ILE A 383 -10.13 -11.67 -5.16
N MET A 384 -11.15 -11.05 -5.77
CA MET A 384 -11.71 -11.47 -7.07
C MET A 384 -11.19 -10.67 -8.24
N TYR A 385 -10.73 -9.43 -8.01
CA TYR A 385 -10.31 -8.52 -9.07
C TYR A 385 -8.92 -7.94 -8.82
N PRO A 386 -8.01 -7.97 -9.82
CA PRO A 386 -6.73 -7.27 -9.74
C PRO A 386 -6.97 -5.77 -9.57
N CYS A 387 -6.21 -5.13 -8.70
CA CYS A 387 -6.38 -3.70 -8.44
C CYS A 387 -6.07 -2.86 -9.68
N ARG A 388 -6.99 -1.94 -10.05
CA ARG A 388 -6.82 -0.97 -11.15
C ARG A 388 -6.16 0.34 -10.71
N TYR A 389 -6.15 0.63 -9.42
CA TYR A 389 -5.85 1.96 -8.90
C TYR A 389 -4.53 2.03 -8.17
N LEU A 390 -4.15 0.91 -7.54
CA LEU A 390 -2.92 0.79 -6.77
C LEU A 390 -2.25 -0.54 -7.09
N ASN A 391 -0.96 -0.66 -6.80
CA ASN A 391 -0.17 -1.83 -7.19
C ASN A 391 -0.36 -3.05 -6.26
N PHE A 392 -1.38 -3.04 -5.40
CA PHE A 392 -1.52 -4.01 -4.32
C PHE A 392 -1.70 -5.46 -4.82
N SER A 393 -2.76 -5.73 -5.55
CA SER A 393 -3.06 -7.07 -6.09
C SER A 393 -2.78 -7.19 -7.59
N ARG A 394 -2.00 -6.25 -8.16
CA ARG A 394 -1.69 -6.23 -9.58
C ARG A 394 -0.82 -7.44 -9.94
N GLY A 395 -1.29 -8.24 -10.88
CA GLY A 395 -0.59 -9.34 -11.51
C GLY A 395 -0.56 -9.17 -13.02
N ASN A 396 0.11 -10.09 -13.72
CA ASN A 396 0.10 -10.14 -15.18
C ASN A 396 -1.24 -10.64 -15.71
N SER A 397 -2.00 -11.34 -14.87
CA SER A 397 -3.30 -11.92 -15.20
C SER A 397 -4.21 -11.95 -13.97
N ALA A 398 -5.53 -11.92 -14.19
CA ALA A 398 -6.51 -12.18 -13.14
C ALA A 398 -6.35 -13.59 -12.52
N MET A 399 -5.78 -14.53 -13.27
CA MET A 399 -5.46 -15.89 -12.81
C MET A 399 -4.26 -15.96 -11.86
N ASP A 400 -3.56 -14.85 -11.61
CA ASP A 400 -2.59 -14.75 -10.51
C ASP A 400 -3.28 -14.76 -9.13
N LEU A 401 -4.57 -14.42 -9.07
CA LEU A 401 -5.37 -14.46 -7.86
C LEU A 401 -5.83 -15.91 -7.57
N LEU A 402 -5.60 -16.37 -6.33
CA LEU A 402 -5.99 -17.72 -5.90
C LEU A 402 -7.48 -17.99 -6.15
N ALA A 403 -8.36 -17.10 -5.66
CA ALA A 403 -9.80 -17.28 -5.80
C ALA A 403 -10.23 -17.41 -7.27
N ARG A 404 -9.64 -16.63 -8.19
CA ARG A 404 -9.94 -16.73 -9.63
C ARG A 404 -9.52 -18.05 -10.25
N ARG A 405 -8.36 -18.58 -9.85
CA ARG A 405 -7.91 -19.91 -10.30
C ARG A 405 -8.85 -21.01 -9.82
N MET A 406 -9.23 -20.97 -8.54
CA MET A 406 -10.17 -21.96 -7.98
C MET A 406 -11.53 -21.93 -8.66
N VAL A 407 -12.06 -20.73 -8.92
CA VAL A 407 -13.31 -20.55 -9.69
C VAL A 407 -13.16 -21.14 -11.10
N GLN A 408 -12.00 -20.96 -11.76
CA GLN A 408 -11.74 -21.52 -13.08
C GLN A 408 -11.66 -23.06 -13.04
N GLU A 409 -11.11 -23.64 -11.99
CA GLU A 409 -11.03 -25.09 -11.78
C GLU A 409 -12.41 -25.69 -11.49
N LEU A 410 -13.26 -25.00 -10.71
CA LEU A 410 -14.60 -25.47 -10.34
C LEU A 410 -15.61 -25.43 -11.49
N GLU A 411 -15.76 -24.30 -12.18
CA GLU A 411 -16.81 -24.07 -13.16
C GLU A 411 -16.31 -23.50 -14.51
N GLY A 412 -14.99 -23.41 -14.70
CA GLY A 412 -14.42 -22.85 -15.94
C GLY A 412 -14.87 -21.41 -16.19
N ASN A 413 -15.11 -21.08 -17.47
CA ASN A 413 -15.53 -19.72 -17.86
C ASN A 413 -16.91 -19.34 -17.34
N GLU A 414 -17.76 -20.30 -17.03
CA GLU A 414 -19.09 -20.02 -16.46
C GLU A 414 -18.94 -19.47 -15.04
N GLY A 415 -18.09 -20.07 -14.22
CA GLY A 415 -17.79 -19.57 -12.87
C GLY A 415 -17.30 -18.12 -12.85
N GLN A 416 -16.57 -17.69 -13.88
CA GLN A 416 -16.09 -16.31 -13.98
C GLN A 416 -17.20 -15.27 -14.10
N LYS A 417 -18.43 -15.67 -14.43
CA LYS A 417 -19.62 -14.80 -14.48
C LYS A 417 -20.30 -14.64 -13.11
N HIS A 418 -19.94 -15.48 -12.13
CA HIS A 418 -20.56 -15.58 -10.82
C HIS A 418 -19.63 -15.18 -9.67
N LEU A 419 -18.66 -14.31 -9.93
CA LEU A 419 -17.63 -13.94 -8.95
C LEU A 419 -18.20 -13.32 -7.67
N GLU A 420 -19.32 -12.61 -7.75
CA GLU A 420 -19.98 -12.04 -6.56
C GLU A 420 -20.50 -13.15 -5.62
N GLU A 421 -21.05 -14.24 -6.19
CA GLU A 421 -21.49 -15.39 -5.41
C GLU A 421 -20.30 -16.13 -4.77
N TYR A 422 -19.21 -16.30 -5.51
CA TYR A 422 -18.00 -16.90 -4.98
C TYR A 422 -17.31 -16.05 -3.89
N ALA A 423 -17.47 -14.74 -3.95
CA ALA A 423 -16.91 -13.84 -2.93
C ALA A 423 -17.68 -13.87 -1.61
N ASP A 424 -18.93 -14.36 -1.60
CA ASP A 424 -19.76 -14.47 -0.41
C ASP A 424 -19.81 -15.90 0.12
N SER A 425 -19.16 -16.15 1.25
CA SER A 425 -19.13 -17.47 1.91
C SER A 425 -20.49 -18.00 2.37
N ARG A 426 -21.55 -17.19 2.32
CA ARG A 426 -22.92 -17.61 2.65
C ARG A 426 -23.61 -18.32 1.49
N THR A 427 -23.17 -18.11 0.26
CA THR A 427 -23.69 -18.77 -0.93
C THR A 427 -23.16 -20.18 -1.10
N GLU A 428 -23.83 -21.01 -1.91
CA GLU A 428 -23.33 -22.36 -2.21
C GLU A 428 -22.01 -22.32 -3.00
N ARG A 429 -21.85 -21.37 -3.95
CA ARG A 429 -20.60 -21.18 -4.69
C ARG A 429 -19.46 -20.74 -3.78
N GLY A 430 -19.73 -19.82 -2.85
CA GLY A 430 -18.75 -19.38 -1.85
C GLY A 430 -18.30 -20.54 -0.95
N LYS A 431 -19.23 -21.40 -0.49
CA LYS A 431 -18.90 -22.59 0.29
C LYS A 431 -18.07 -23.59 -0.51
N CYS A 432 -18.39 -23.82 -1.79
CA CYS A 432 -17.58 -24.64 -2.69
C CYS A 432 -16.17 -24.12 -2.85
N LEU A 433 -16.01 -22.79 -3.03
CA LEU A 433 -14.69 -22.15 -3.10
C LEU A 433 -13.85 -22.41 -1.84
N LEU A 434 -14.45 -22.22 -0.65
CA LEU A 434 -13.76 -22.47 0.62
C LEU A 434 -13.35 -23.93 0.75
N HIS A 435 -14.22 -24.86 0.40
CA HIS A 435 -13.95 -26.29 0.45
C HIS A 435 -12.79 -26.66 -0.46
N GLU A 436 -12.79 -26.17 -1.70
CA GLU A 436 -11.74 -26.45 -2.68
C GLU A 436 -10.37 -25.89 -2.23
N ILE A 437 -10.34 -24.66 -1.71
CA ILE A 437 -9.11 -24.11 -1.16
C ILE A 437 -8.62 -24.93 0.03
N CYS A 438 -9.50 -25.34 0.95
CA CYS A 438 -9.14 -26.22 2.06
C CYS A 438 -8.53 -27.53 1.58
N ALA A 439 -9.17 -28.20 0.62
CA ALA A 439 -8.71 -29.46 0.07
C ALA A 439 -7.35 -29.31 -0.62
N GLN A 440 -7.18 -28.25 -1.41
CA GLN A 440 -5.94 -28.04 -2.17
C GLN A 440 -4.74 -27.71 -1.27
N PHE A 441 -4.95 -27.03 -0.15
CA PHE A 441 -3.88 -26.56 0.75
C PHE A 441 -3.73 -27.43 2.02
N GLY A 442 -4.68 -28.32 2.29
CA GLY A 442 -4.65 -29.22 3.42
C GLY A 442 -5.00 -28.57 4.77
N PHE A 443 -5.84 -27.52 4.78
CA PHE A 443 -6.36 -26.97 6.02
C PHE A 443 -7.50 -27.80 6.59
N ASP A 444 -7.67 -27.78 7.90
CA ASP A 444 -8.85 -28.32 8.55
C ASP A 444 -10.09 -27.40 8.38
N SER A 445 -9.89 -26.09 8.36
CA SER A 445 -10.92 -25.14 7.96
C SER A 445 -10.36 -23.81 7.46
N LEU A 446 -11.14 -23.14 6.60
CA LEU A 446 -10.88 -21.80 6.11
C LEU A 446 -12.12 -20.95 6.26
N SER A 447 -11.96 -19.71 6.72
CA SER A 447 -13.00 -18.69 6.69
C SER A 447 -12.41 -17.34 6.27
N TYR A 448 -13.17 -16.58 5.51
CA TYR A 448 -12.85 -15.21 5.14
C TYR A 448 -13.75 -14.24 5.91
N GLN A 449 -13.20 -13.08 6.25
CA GLN A 449 -14.01 -11.97 6.71
C GLN A 449 -15.05 -11.60 5.63
N SER A 450 -16.25 -11.25 6.03
CA SER A 450 -17.26 -10.70 5.12
C SER A 450 -16.92 -9.26 4.73
N LEU A 451 -17.39 -8.81 3.55
CA LEU A 451 -17.20 -7.41 3.16
C LEU A 451 -17.90 -6.45 4.13
N ASP A 452 -19.07 -6.81 4.61
CA ASP A 452 -19.82 -6.01 5.57
C ASP A 452 -19.08 -5.90 6.91
N GLY A 453 -18.53 -7.01 7.43
CA GLY A 453 -17.72 -7.01 8.65
C GLY A 453 -16.41 -6.21 8.52
N LEU A 454 -15.76 -6.27 7.35
CA LEU A 454 -14.58 -5.46 7.08
C LEU A 454 -14.90 -3.97 7.08
N LEU A 455 -15.99 -3.56 6.43
CA LEU A 455 -16.44 -2.18 6.39
C LEU A 455 -16.92 -1.68 7.76
N GLU A 456 -17.57 -2.55 8.55
CA GLU A 456 -17.90 -2.28 9.95
C GLU A 456 -16.65 -2.00 10.78
N ALA A 457 -15.59 -2.79 10.60
CA ALA A 457 -14.32 -2.61 11.30
C ALA A 457 -13.63 -1.28 10.95
N ILE A 458 -13.66 -0.88 9.66
CA ILE A 458 -13.12 0.41 9.20
C ILE A 458 -13.94 1.57 9.79
N GLY A 459 -15.28 1.44 9.81
CA GLY A 459 -16.15 2.44 10.45
C GLY A 459 -16.34 3.73 9.65
N ILE A 460 -16.02 3.73 8.35
CA ILE A 460 -16.27 4.83 7.41
C ILE A 460 -17.47 4.44 6.53
N ASP A 461 -18.23 5.43 6.07
CA ASP A 461 -19.37 5.21 5.16
C ASP A 461 -18.94 4.34 3.96
N ARG A 462 -19.71 3.31 3.68
CA ARG A 462 -19.42 2.29 2.65
C ARG A 462 -19.13 2.90 1.26
N ASP A 463 -19.86 3.93 0.90
CA ASP A 463 -19.72 4.62 -0.38
C ASP A 463 -18.44 5.45 -0.50
N LYS A 464 -17.76 5.72 0.62
CA LYS A 464 -16.45 6.38 0.66
C LYS A 464 -15.26 5.44 0.61
N VAL A 465 -15.47 4.13 0.74
CA VAL A 465 -14.40 3.12 0.76
C VAL A 465 -14.33 2.39 -0.58
N CYS A 466 -13.11 2.26 -1.12
CA CYS A 466 -12.87 1.46 -2.32
C CYS A 466 -12.91 -0.03 -1.99
N THR A 467 -13.85 -0.75 -2.61
CA THR A 467 -14.02 -2.20 -2.47
C THR A 467 -13.79 -2.96 -3.78
N TYR A 468 -13.18 -2.32 -4.76
CA TYR A 468 -13.00 -2.85 -6.12
C TYR A 468 -12.35 -4.25 -6.14
N CYS A 469 -11.36 -4.52 -5.30
CA CYS A 469 -10.67 -5.83 -5.26
C CYS A 469 -11.63 -7.02 -4.99
N TRP A 470 -12.77 -6.77 -4.36
CA TRP A 470 -13.76 -7.78 -4.01
C TRP A 470 -14.99 -7.76 -4.90
N THR A 471 -15.42 -6.57 -5.31
CA THR A 471 -16.71 -6.37 -6.01
C THR A 471 -16.56 -6.14 -7.53
N GLY A 472 -15.38 -5.68 -7.98
CA GLY A 472 -15.18 -5.23 -9.36
C GLY A 472 -15.90 -3.93 -9.71
N LYS A 473 -16.55 -3.28 -8.73
CA LYS A 473 -17.34 -2.05 -8.90
C LYS A 473 -16.65 -0.86 -8.24
N GLU A 474 -16.83 0.33 -8.82
CA GLU A 474 -16.40 1.61 -8.26
C GLU A 474 -17.40 2.18 -7.26
#